data_481bbfbf92ee11e352ee4513515e3c11
#
_entry.id   481bbfbf92ee11e352ee4513515e3c11
#
_cell.length_a   1.000
_cell.length_b   1.000
_cell.length_c   1.000
_cell.angle_alpha   90.00
_cell.angle_beta   90.00
_cell.angle_gamma   90.00
#
_symmetry.space_group_name_H-M   'P 1'
#
loop_
_entity.id
_entity.type
_entity.pdbx_description
1 polymer ?
#
loop_
_entity_poly.entity_id
_entity_poly.type
_entity_poly.pdbx_seq_one_letter_code
_entity_poly.pdbx_strand_id
1 'polypeptide(L)'
;MPNSYRFFNNRDCIYFPCHPTDDPDNFNCLFCYCPLYALGDNCGGNFKYIGGICKDCSDCKVPHIPANYDYICKKYDEIMELAAANHTPGNRDK
;
A
#
# COMPACT_ATOMS: atom_id res chain seq x y z
N MET A 1 -11.33 3.29 18.88
CA MET A 1 -10.04 3.97 18.96
C MET A 1 -10.15 5.31 18.25
N PRO A 2 -10.16 6.39 18.99
CA PRO A 2 -10.19 7.71 18.36
C PRO A 2 -8.78 8.08 17.85
N ASN A 3 -8.73 8.74 16.70
CA ASN A 3 -7.50 9.39 16.21
C ASN A 3 -6.28 8.49 16.11
N SER A 4 -6.41 7.38 15.42
CA SER A 4 -5.27 6.52 15.20
C SER A 4 -4.46 7.00 13.99
N TYR A 5 -3.15 7.10 14.15
CA TYR A 5 -2.24 7.30 13.03
C TYR A 5 -1.98 5.98 12.28
N ARG A 6 -2.43 4.87 12.83
CA ARG A 6 -2.13 3.51 12.33
C ARG A 6 -3.30 2.88 11.60
N PHE A 7 -4.51 3.39 11.80
CA PHE A 7 -5.71 2.71 11.35
C PHE A 7 -6.80 3.68 10.94
N PHE A 8 -7.42 3.41 9.80
CA PHE A 8 -8.58 4.13 9.33
C PHE A 8 -9.50 3.18 8.61
N ASN A 9 -10.77 3.10 9.05
CA ASN A 9 -11.78 2.25 8.41
C ASN A 9 -12.81 3.15 7.74
N ASN A 10 -12.85 3.13 6.40
CA ASN A 10 -13.75 3.99 5.64
C ASN A 10 -14.94 3.20 5.12
N ARG A 11 -15.95 3.04 5.95
CA ARG A 11 -17.18 2.34 5.58
C ARG A 11 -18.03 3.11 4.58
N ASP A 12 -17.78 4.40 4.42
CA ASP A 12 -18.50 5.24 3.47
C ASP A 12 -17.95 5.15 2.05
N CYS A 13 -16.86 4.43 1.86
CA CYS A 13 -16.30 4.21 0.53
C CYS A 13 -17.25 3.33 -0.28
N ILE A 14 -17.55 3.75 -1.51
CA ILE A 14 -18.47 2.99 -2.37
C ILE A 14 -17.92 1.60 -2.73
N TYR A 15 -16.63 1.41 -2.57
CA TYR A 15 -15.98 0.11 -2.86
C TYR A 15 -15.77 -0.72 -1.61
N PHE A 16 -16.23 -0.28 -0.45
CA PHE A 16 -15.95 -0.98 0.80
C PHE A 16 -16.81 -2.25 0.96
N PRO A 17 -16.25 -3.40 1.37
CA PRO A 17 -14.82 -3.65 1.39
C PRO A 17 -14.32 -3.96 -0.02
N CYS A 18 -13.24 -3.34 -0.43
CA CYS A 18 -12.71 -3.50 -1.78
C CYS A 18 -11.99 -4.84 -1.98
N HIS A 19 -11.75 -5.58 -0.90
CA HIS A 19 -11.21 -6.93 -0.92
C HIS A 19 -12.06 -7.80 0.00
N PRO A 20 -12.17 -9.12 -0.28
CA PRO A 20 -12.90 -10.02 0.62
C PRO A 20 -12.31 -9.98 2.02
N THR A 21 -13.16 -9.87 3.03
CA THR A 21 -12.74 -9.86 4.42
C THR A 21 -13.80 -10.49 5.31
N ASP A 22 -13.36 -11.24 6.32
CA ASP A 22 -14.24 -11.80 7.35
C ASP A 22 -14.42 -10.83 8.51
N ASP A 23 -13.66 -9.75 8.54
CA ASP A 23 -13.66 -8.79 9.65
C ASP A 23 -13.64 -7.36 9.11
N PRO A 24 -14.79 -6.88 8.62
CA PRO A 24 -14.85 -5.54 8.04
C PRO A 24 -14.56 -4.43 9.04
N ASP A 25 -14.73 -4.67 10.35
CA ASP A 25 -14.43 -3.66 11.37
C ASP A 25 -12.94 -3.41 11.53
N ASN A 26 -12.10 -4.38 11.19
CA ASN A 26 -10.64 -4.27 11.24
C ASN A 26 -10.01 -4.10 9.86
N PHE A 27 -10.80 -3.74 8.89
CA PHE A 27 -10.32 -3.51 7.52
C PHE A 27 -9.66 -2.13 7.46
N ASN A 28 -8.33 -2.11 7.35
CA ASN A 28 -7.58 -0.86 7.37
C ASN A 28 -7.53 -0.22 5.99
N CYS A 29 -8.10 0.96 5.86
CA CYS A 29 -8.09 1.72 4.60
C CYS A 29 -6.99 2.76 4.55
N LEU A 30 -6.13 2.83 5.57
CA LEU A 30 -5.09 3.86 5.68
C LEU A 30 -4.13 3.84 4.49
N PHE A 31 -3.75 2.65 4.06
CA PHE A 31 -2.85 2.47 2.93
C PHE A 31 -3.57 1.89 1.71
N CYS A 32 -4.81 2.31 1.51
CA CYS A 32 -5.65 1.78 0.43
C CYS A 32 -4.96 1.83 -0.93
N TYR A 33 -4.25 2.91 -1.21
CA TYR A 33 -3.52 3.07 -2.46
C TYR A 33 -2.28 2.18 -2.55
N CYS A 34 -1.90 1.56 -1.45
CA CYS A 34 -0.72 0.71 -1.30
C CYS A 34 0.58 1.43 -1.68
N PRO A 35 1.25 2.05 -0.69
CA PRO A 35 2.51 2.73 -0.95
C PRO A 35 3.62 1.80 -1.46
N LEU A 36 3.43 0.49 -1.36
CA LEU A 36 4.41 -0.50 -1.81
C LEU A 36 4.22 -0.90 -3.27
N TYR A 37 3.16 -0.44 -3.91
CA TYR A 37 2.82 -0.85 -5.29
C TYR A 37 3.99 -0.65 -6.25
N ALA A 38 4.62 0.50 -6.19
CA ALA A 38 5.70 0.87 -7.09
C ALA A 38 7.00 0.10 -6.86
N LEU A 39 7.10 -0.67 -5.76
CA LEU A 39 8.26 -1.52 -5.51
C LEU A 39 8.26 -2.77 -6.40
N GLY A 40 7.18 -2.99 -7.16
CA GLY A 40 7.11 -4.13 -8.06
C GLY A 40 7.17 -5.43 -7.29
N ASP A 41 8.09 -6.31 -7.68
CA ASP A 41 8.20 -7.63 -7.05
C ASP A 41 8.67 -7.56 -5.60
N ASN A 42 9.23 -6.44 -5.17
CA ASN A 42 9.78 -6.29 -3.83
C ASN A 42 8.76 -5.83 -2.79
N CYS A 43 7.49 -5.67 -3.17
CA CYS A 43 6.47 -5.21 -2.24
C CYS A 43 6.11 -6.26 -1.18
N GLY A 44 6.39 -7.52 -1.44
CA GLY A 44 6.11 -8.60 -0.49
C GLY A 44 4.64 -8.98 -0.39
N GLY A 45 3.79 -8.46 -1.27
CA GLY A 45 2.36 -8.75 -1.26
C GLY A 45 1.98 -9.90 -2.17
N ASN A 46 0.68 -10.08 -2.32
CA ASN A 46 0.10 -11.09 -3.19
C ASN A 46 -0.38 -10.43 -4.49
N PHE A 47 0.41 -10.57 -5.53
CA PHE A 47 0.15 -9.89 -6.78
C PHE A 47 0.47 -10.77 -7.98
N LYS A 48 0.01 -10.34 -9.14
CA LYS A 48 0.38 -10.93 -10.43
C LYS A 48 0.47 -9.84 -11.48
N TYR A 49 1.05 -10.14 -12.61
CA TYR A 49 1.13 -9.19 -13.72
C TYR A 49 0.23 -9.65 -14.87
N ILE A 50 -0.61 -8.74 -15.34
CA ILE A 50 -1.48 -8.99 -16.47
C ILE A 50 -0.74 -8.55 -17.74
N GLY A 51 -0.57 -9.50 -18.68
CA GLY A 51 0.16 -9.23 -19.90
C GLY A 51 1.62 -8.89 -19.67
N GLY A 52 2.16 -9.23 -18.49
CA GLY A 52 3.54 -8.95 -18.14
C GLY A 52 3.85 -7.49 -17.86
N ILE A 53 2.84 -6.62 -17.84
CA ILE A 53 3.03 -5.17 -17.73
C ILE A 53 2.26 -4.59 -16.55
N CYS A 54 1.00 -4.98 -16.38
CA CYS A 54 0.12 -4.37 -15.41
C CYS A 54 0.10 -5.18 -14.11
N LYS A 55 0.60 -4.58 -13.03
CA LYS A 55 0.60 -5.23 -11.71
C LYS A 55 -0.82 -5.25 -11.16
N ASP A 56 -1.32 -6.45 -10.91
CA ASP A 56 -2.67 -6.68 -10.39
C ASP A 56 -2.60 -7.10 -8.93
N CYS A 57 -3.06 -6.24 -8.04
CA CYS A 57 -3.08 -6.48 -6.61
C CYS A 57 -4.50 -6.77 -6.08
N SER A 58 -5.41 -7.17 -6.95
CA SER A 58 -6.81 -7.43 -6.57
C SER A 58 -6.95 -8.44 -5.44
N ASP A 59 -6.03 -9.41 -5.36
CA ASP A 59 -6.05 -10.45 -4.34
C ASP A 59 -5.17 -10.14 -3.15
N CYS A 60 -4.55 -8.97 -3.11
CA CYS A 60 -3.61 -8.61 -2.06
C CYS A 60 -4.31 -7.81 -0.96
N LYS A 61 -4.26 -8.32 0.27
CA LYS A 61 -4.87 -7.67 1.43
C LYS A 61 -3.86 -6.98 2.33
N VAL A 62 -2.58 -7.02 2.00
CA VAL A 62 -1.51 -6.51 2.86
C VAL A 62 -1.80 -5.09 3.38
N PRO A 63 -2.20 -4.11 2.53
CA PRO A 63 -2.45 -2.77 3.05
C PRO A 63 -3.67 -2.65 3.94
N HIS A 64 -4.58 -3.63 3.92
CA HIS A 64 -5.82 -3.57 4.69
C HIS A 64 -5.75 -4.32 6.03
N ILE A 65 -4.66 -5.00 6.32
CA ILE A 65 -4.49 -5.73 7.57
C ILE A 65 -3.82 -4.82 8.59
N PRO A 66 -4.50 -4.47 9.71
CA PRO A 66 -3.93 -3.51 10.66
C PRO A 66 -2.56 -3.89 11.20
N ALA A 67 -2.31 -5.19 11.40
CA ALA A 67 -1.03 -5.67 11.91
C ALA A 67 0.13 -5.41 10.94
N ASN A 68 -0.15 -5.09 9.70
CA ASN A 68 0.88 -4.84 8.69
C ASN A 68 1.36 -3.39 8.65
N TYR A 69 0.87 -2.55 9.53
CA TYR A 69 1.28 -1.14 9.55
C TYR A 69 2.80 -1.00 9.65
N ASP A 70 3.41 -1.69 10.60
CA ASP A 70 4.85 -1.60 10.81
C ASP A 70 5.63 -2.19 9.63
N TYR A 71 5.13 -3.26 9.03
CA TYR A 71 5.76 -3.85 7.86
C TYR A 71 5.80 -2.84 6.70
N ILE A 72 4.68 -2.16 6.46
CA ILE A 72 4.59 -1.18 5.38
C ILE A 72 5.53 -0.01 5.64
N CYS A 73 5.57 0.48 6.89
CA CYS A 73 6.45 1.58 7.25
C CYS A 73 7.92 1.22 7.15
N LYS A 74 8.28 -0.04 7.41
CA LYS A 74 9.68 -0.49 7.28
C LYS A 74 10.17 -0.48 5.85
N LYS A 75 9.27 -0.51 4.88
CA LYS A 75 9.63 -0.45 3.47
C LYS A 75 10.00 0.95 3.02
N TYR A 76 9.95 1.93 3.91
CA TYR A 76 10.21 3.33 3.58
C TYR A 76 11.58 3.52 2.94
N ASP A 77 12.60 2.80 3.41
CA ASP A 77 13.95 2.90 2.83
C ASP A 77 13.96 2.50 1.36
N GLU A 78 13.24 1.43 1.00
CA GLU A 78 13.14 1.00 -0.39
C GLU A 78 12.37 2.01 -1.23
N ILE A 79 11.33 2.62 -0.64
CA ILE A 79 10.56 3.66 -1.32
C ILE A 79 11.44 4.88 -1.58
N MET A 80 12.28 5.26 -0.60
CA MET A 80 13.22 6.35 -0.77
C MET A 80 14.23 6.08 -1.88
N GLU A 81 14.72 4.85 -1.96
CA GLU A 81 15.65 4.47 -3.03
C GLU A 81 14.98 4.59 -4.40
N LEU A 82 13.72 4.16 -4.49
CA LEU A 82 12.97 4.27 -5.73
C LEU A 82 12.78 5.74 -6.12
N ALA A 83 12.44 6.58 -5.15
CA ALA A 83 12.27 8.01 -5.40
C ALA A 83 13.56 8.65 -5.89
N ALA A 84 14.69 8.28 -5.27
CA ALA A 84 15.99 8.77 -5.66
C ALA A 84 16.36 8.33 -7.09
N ALA A 85 16.00 7.10 -7.46
CA ALA A 85 16.25 6.60 -8.81
C ALA A 85 15.47 7.35 -9.88
N ASN A 86 14.38 7.99 -9.49
CA ASN A 86 13.53 8.77 -10.40
C ASN A 86 13.82 10.27 -10.32
N HIS A 87 14.87 10.65 -9.61
CA HIS A 87 15.27 12.05 -9.48
C HIS A 87 16.28 12.41 -10.57
N THR A 88 16.05 13.53 -11.24
CA THR A 88 17.02 14.06 -12.20
C THR A 88 17.93 15.04 -11.47
N PRO A 89 19.25 14.76 -11.38
CA PRO A 89 20.17 15.65 -10.69
C PRO A 89 20.07 17.08 -11.22
N GLY A 90 20.04 18.05 -10.30
CA GLY A 90 19.90 19.47 -10.64
C GLY A 90 18.46 19.94 -10.76
N ASN A 91 17.49 19.03 -10.80
CA ASN A 91 16.08 19.38 -10.87
C ASN A 91 15.52 19.53 -9.45
N ARG A 92 15.19 20.76 -9.06
CA ARG A 92 14.66 21.09 -7.72
C ARG A 92 15.62 20.82 -6.57
N ASP A 93 16.89 20.63 -6.87
CA ASP A 93 17.90 20.49 -5.82
C ASP A 93 18.10 21.85 -5.15
N LYS A 94 18.35 21.81 -3.84
CA LYS A 94 18.58 23.03 -3.05
C LYS A 94 19.86 22.95 -2.26
#